data_fdcfc25b30f3b35f07498e3c382d73f4
#
_entry.id   fdcfc25b30f3b35f07498e3c382d73f4
#
_cell.length_a   1.000
_cell.length_b   1.000
_cell.length_c   1.000
_cell.angle_alpha   90.00
_cell.angle_beta   90.00
_cell.angle_gamma   90.00
#
_symmetry.space_group_name_H-M   'P 1'
#
loop_
_entity.id
_entity.type
_entity.pdbx_description
1 polymer ?
#
loop_
_entity_poly.entity_id
_entity_poly.type
_entity_poly.pdbx_seq_one_letter_code
_entity_poly.pdbx_strand_id
1 'polypeptide(L)'
;MPNSWVDVDKALDYLARSDTLPHRAEGEGVLVRDLAGCLPGRVLDLGCGDGRLTALVLAAYPESTAICIDMSPAMLDAVTERFADDDRVTIATHDLEDPLPFDGPFNRPFNAVISSLAIHHVDDERKRTLYAEIVALLTPGGVFANLEIVRSPTQALHDRWRDEMGARDDPSDRLAPMEPQLGWLRDAGLHDVDCIWKWRALALLRGTKPRPGPSM
;
A
#
# COMPACT_ATOMS: atom_id res chain seq x y z
N MET A 1 -11.96 -4.96 18.71
CA MET A 1 -13.24 -4.92 17.99
C MET A 1 -13.02 -5.56 16.64
N PRO A 2 -14.02 -6.24 16.03
CA PRO A 2 -13.83 -6.76 14.69
C PRO A 2 -13.47 -5.60 13.76
N ASN A 3 -12.57 -5.85 12.81
CA ASN A 3 -12.11 -4.85 11.84
C ASN A 3 -13.31 -4.39 11.01
N SER A 4 -13.54 -3.07 10.94
CA SER A 4 -14.73 -2.49 10.32
C SER A 4 -14.81 -2.70 8.79
N TRP A 5 -13.74 -3.16 8.16
CA TRP A 5 -13.67 -3.44 6.71
C TRP A 5 -14.30 -4.78 6.31
N VAL A 6 -14.69 -5.63 7.30
CA VAL A 6 -15.56 -6.80 7.06
C VAL A 6 -17.02 -6.38 6.81
N ASP A 7 -17.39 -5.14 7.12
CA ASP A 7 -18.71 -4.59 6.84
C ASP A 7 -18.84 -4.30 5.34
N VAL A 8 -19.72 -5.04 4.69
CA VAL A 8 -19.94 -4.98 3.23
C VAL A 8 -20.46 -3.60 2.81
N ASP A 9 -21.36 -2.99 3.58
CA ASP A 9 -21.93 -1.67 3.25
C ASP A 9 -20.84 -0.58 3.29
N LYS A 10 -19.93 -0.65 4.27
CA LYS A 10 -18.77 0.24 4.35
C LYS A 10 -17.85 0.07 3.14
N ALA A 11 -17.54 -1.16 2.78
CA ALA A 11 -16.67 -1.47 1.65
C ALA A 11 -17.27 -1.01 0.31
N LEU A 12 -18.57 -1.23 0.09
CA LEU A 12 -19.28 -0.77 -1.10
C LEU A 12 -19.36 0.77 -1.19
N ASP A 13 -19.61 1.44 -0.05
CA ASP A 13 -19.61 2.90 0.02
C ASP A 13 -18.22 3.50 -0.30
N TYR A 14 -17.14 2.83 0.13
CA TYR A 14 -15.78 3.21 -0.25
C TYR A 14 -15.54 3.00 -1.75
N LEU A 15 -15.88 1.84 -2.31
CA LEU A 15 -15.71 1.55 -3.75
C LEU A 15 -16.40 2.60 -4.62
N ALA A 16 -17.63 3.00 -4.25
CA ALA A 16 -18.38 4.03 -4.99
C ALA A 16 -17.69 5.41 -4.98
N ARG A 17 -16.80 5.68 -4.02
CA ARG A 17 -16.14 6.99 -3.84
C ARG A 17 -14.65 6.98 -4.11
N SER A 18 -14.03 5.81 -4.14
CA SER A 18 -12.57 5.67 -4.20
C SER A 18 -11.94 6.37 -5.40
N ASP A 19 -12.63 6.39 -6.54
CA ASP A 19 -12.18 7.07 -7.77
C ASP A 19 -12.31 8.60 -7.72
N THR A 20 -13.09 9.13 -6.77
CA THR A 20 -13.32 10.57 -6.63
C THR A 20 -12.34 11.25 -5.67
N LEU A 21 -11.47 10.50 -5.00
CA LEU A 21 -10.47 11.08 -4.10
C LEU A 21 -9.51 11.98 -4.89
N PRO A 22 -9.54 13.31 -4.66
CA PRO A 22 -8.68 14.25 -5.39
C PRO A 22 -7.20 13.87 -5.27
N HIS A 23 -6.48 14.00 -6.40
CA HIS A 23 -5.05 13.71 -6.51
C HIS A 23 -4.61 12.25 -6.25
N ARG A 24 -5.52 11.32 -5.95
CA ARG A 24 -5.18 9.90 -5.82
C ARG A 24 -4.54 9.35 -7.10
N ALA A 25 -5.16 9.57 -8.24
CA ALA A 25 -4.64 9.11 -9.54
C ALA A 25 -3.27 9.70 -9.87
N GLU A 26 -3.00 10.95 -9.46
CA GLU A 26 -1.68 11.58 -9.61
C GLU A 26 -0.62 10.87 -8.76
N GLY A 27 -0.90 10.64 -7.45
CA GLY A 27 -0.02 9.92 -6.54
C GLY A 27 0.24 8.47 -6.98
N GLU A 28 -0.80 7.74 -7.40
CA GLU A 28 -0.67 6.39 -7.98
C GLU A 28 0.18 6.40 -9.25
N GLY A 29 0.01 7.39 -10.12
CA GLY A 29 0.83 7.56 -11.33
C GLY A 29 2.30 7.83 -11.02
N VAL A 30 2.61 8.59 -9.94
CA VAL A 30 3.99 8.76 -9.45
C VAL A 30 4.54 7.44 -8.93
N LEU A 31 3.78 6.70 -8.12
CA LEU A 31 4.15 5.39 -7.59
C LEU A 31 4.53 4.44 -8.73
N VAL A 32 3.65 4.26 -9.71
CA VAL A 32 3.88 3.35 -10.84
C VAL A 32 5.16 3.73 -11.60
N ARG A 33 5.41 5.02 -11.85
CA ARG A 33 6.65 5.47 -12.53
C ARG A 33 7.91 5.20 -11.71
N ASP A 34 7.85 5.34 -10.38
CA ASP A 34 8.99 5.10 -9.49
C ASP A 34 9.42 3.63 -9.50
N LEU A 35 8.51 2.69 -9.72
CA LEU A 35 8.80 1.27 -9.82
C LEU A 35 9.73 0.91 -11.00
N ALA A 36 9.91 1.77 -12.00
CA ALA A 36 10.84 1.53 -13.11
C ALA A 36 12.26 1.22 -12.63
N GLY A 37 12.67 1.77 -11.49
CA GLY A 37 14.00 1.56 -10.90
C GLY A 37 14.25 0.13 -10.42
N CYS A 38 13.20 -0.63 -10.05
CA CYS A 38 13.34 -2.02 -9.60
C CYS A 38 12.93 -3.06 -10.66
N LEU A 39 12.40 -2.63 -11.82
CA LEU A 39 11.86 -3.51 -12.87
C LEU A 39 10.91 -4.54 -12.26
N PRO A 40 9.69 -4.14 -11.85
CA PRO A 40 8.83 -4.96 -11.02
C PRO A 40 8.39 -6.23 -11.77
N GLY A 41 9.11 -7.35 -11.53
CA GLY A 41 8.74 -8.65 -12.10
C GLY A 41 7.69 -9.36 -11.24
N ARG A 42 7.78 -9.19 -9.91
CA ARG A 42 6.85 -9.79 -8.96
C ARG A 42 6.46 -8.76 -7.90
N VAL A 43 5.16 -8.48 -7.80
CA VAL A 43 4.59 -7.41 -6.99
C VAL A 43 3.68 -7.99 -5.90
N LEU A 44 3.71 -7.40 -4.71
CA LEU A 44 2.74 -7.65 -3.64
C LEU A 44 1.96 -6.35 -3.40
N ASP A 45 0.63 -6.39 -3.48
CA ASP A 45 -0.27 -5.27 -3.20
C ASP A 45 -0.96 -5.50 -1.86
N LEU A 46 -0.63 -4.67 -0.86
CA LEU A 46 -1.12 -4.77 0.51
C LEU A 46 -2.38 -3.93 0.71
N GLY A 47 -3.50 -4.58 1.07
CA GLY A 47 -4.80 -3.94 1.13
C GLY A 47 -5.20 -3.45 -0.26
N CYS A 48 -5.22 -4.39 -1.21
CA CYS A 48 -5.37 -4.08 -2.64
C CYS A 48 -6.73 -3.47 -3.02
N GLY A 49 -7.73 -3.56 -2.14
CA GLY A 49 -9.09 -3.13 -2.44
C GLY A 49 -9.63 -3.85 -3.69
N ASP A 50 -10.15 -3.08 -4.63
CA ASP A 50 -10.63 -3.58 -5.92
C ASP A 50 -9.52 -3.89 -6.94
N GLY A 51 -8.24 -3.84 -6.53
CA GLY A 51 -7.10 -4.11 -7.42
C GLY A 51 -6.73 -2.98 -8.37
N ARG A 52 -7.23 -1.76 -8.15
CA ARG A 52 -6.95 -0.59 -9.00
C ARG A 52 -5.46 -0.32 -9.18
N LEU A 53 -4.69 -0.29 -8.08
CA LEU A 53 -3.24 -0.02 -8.15
C LEU A 53 -2.50 -1.13 -8.88
N THR A 54 -2.82 -2.40 -8.59
CA THR A 54 -2.30 -3.55 -9.34
C THR A 54 -2.58 -3.44 -10.83
N ALA A 55 -3.79 -3.05 -11.25
CA ALA A 55 -4.13 -2.88 -12.66
C ALA A 55 -3.24 -1.82 -13.34
N LEU A 56 -2.97 -0.69 -12.67
CA LEU A 56 -2.06 0.34 -13.18
C LEU A 56 -0.62 -0.18 -13.34
N VAL A 57 -0.15 -0.98 -12.38
CA VAL A 57 1.20 -1.59 -12.44
C VAL A 57 1.28 -2.59 -13.58
N LEU A 58 0.32 -3.51 -13.73
CA LEU A 58 0.32 -4.52 -14.79
C LEU A 58 0.14 -3.92 -16.19
N ALA A 59 -0.54 -2.78 -16.30
CA ALA A 59 -0.62 -2.03 -17.57
C ALA A 59 0.72 -1.38 -17.94
N ALA A 60 1.45 -0.84 -16.95
CA ALA A 60 2.77 -0.22 -17.18
C ALA A 60 3.89 -1.25 -17.36
N TYR A 61 3.77 -2.42 -16.72
CA TYR A 61 4.75 -3.50 -16.71
C TYR A 61 4.09 -4.83 -17.07
N PRO A 62 3.84 -5.10 -18.36
CA PRO A 62 3.05 -6.27 -18.80
C PRO A 62 3.62 -7.64 -18.42
N GLU A 63 4.95 -7.74 -18.22
CA GLU A 63 5.63 -8.97 -17.80
C GLU A 63 5.56 -9.23 -16.27
N SER A 64 4.97 -8.30 -15.50
CA SER A 64 4.85 -8.44 -14.06
C SER A 64 3.76 -9.42 -13.68
N THR A 65 3.93 -10.07 -12.52
CA THR A 65 2.90 -10.82 -11.81
C THR A 65 2.61 -10.15 -10.48
N ALA A 66 1.39 -10.29 -9.98
CA ALA A 66 0.99 -9.67 -8.74
C ALA A 66 0.33 -10.68 -7.78
N ILE A 67 0.55 -10.46 -6.48
CA ILE A 67 -0.28 -11.02 -5.42
C ILE A 67 -1.04 -9.86 -4.79
N CYS A 68 -2.35 -9.95 -4.79
CA CYS A 68 -3.27 -8.99 -4.17
C CYS A 68 -3.76 -9.56 -2.86
N ILE A 69 -3.58 -8.84 -1.76
CA ILE A 69 -4.14 -9.24 -0.47
C ILE A 69 -5.07 -8.17 0.09
N ASP A 70 -6.21 -8.61 0.59
CA ASP A 70 -7.17 -7.77 1.31
C ASP A 70 -7.92 -8.64 2.33
N MET A 71 -8.53 -8.04 3.35
CA MET A 71 -9.34 -8.75 4.31
C MET A 71 -10.84 -8.63 4.05
N SER A 72 -11.26 -7.64 3.27
CA SER A 72 -12.66 -7.34 3.01
C SER A 72 -13.24 -8.28 1.95
N PRO A 73 -14.31 -9.06 2.26
CA PRO A 73 -14.94 -9.92 1.26
C PRO A 73 -15.42 -9.15 0.02
N ALA A 74 -16.01 -7.96 0.20
CA ALA A 74 -16.49 -7.15 -0.92
C ALA A 74 -15.34 -6.64 -1.82
N MET A 75 -14.16 -6.34 -1.23
CA MET A 75 -12.96 -5.98 -2.00
C MET A 75 -12.40 -7.20 -2.74
N LEU A 76 -12.37 -8.36 -2.08
CA LEU A 76 -11.92 -9.62 -2.69
C LEU A 76 -12.82 -10.04 -3.86
N ASP A 77 -14.12 -9.84 -3.76
CA ASP A 77 -15.05 -10.07 -4.88
C ASP A 77 -14.76 -9.11 -6.03
N ALA A 78 -14.57 -7.82 -5.74
CA ALA A 78 -14.30 -6.80 -6.76
C ALA A 78 -12.96 -7.02 -7.48
N VAL A 79 -11.89 -7.36 -6.75
CA VAL A 79 -10.58 -7.65 -7.37
C VAL A 79 -10.61 -8.95 -8.16
N THR A 80 -11.39 -9.95 -7.71
CA THR A 80 -11.59 -11.21 -8.43
C THR A 80 -12.32 -10.97 -9.76
N GLU A 81 -13.37 -10.15 -9.76
CA GLU A 81 -14.07 -9.77 -10.98
C GLU A 81 -13.15 -8.99 -11.95
N ARG A 82 -12.36 -8.05 -11.42
CA ARG A 82 -11.41 -7.23 -12.22
C ARG A 82 -10.39 -8.07 -12.96
N PHE A 83 -9.89 -9.15 -12.35
CA PHE A 83 -8.81 -9.98 -12.89
C PHE A 83 -9.26 -11.41 -13.27
N ALA A 84 -10.56 -11.61 -13.53
CA ALA A 84 -11.14 -12.93 -13.82
C ALA A 84 -10.43 -13.68 -14.97
N ASP A 85 -9.91 -12.94 -15.95
CA ASP A 85 -9.22 -13.50 -17.14
C ASP A 85 -7.71 -13.15 -17.16
N ASP A 86 -7.11 -12.78 -16.02
CA ASP A 86 -5.69 -12.40 -15.95
C ASP A 86 -4.90 -13.35 -15.04
N ASP A 87 -4.27 -14.36 -15.63
CA ASP A 87 -3.46 -15.37 -14.93
C ASP A 87 -2.23 -14.81 -14.21
N ARG A 88 -1.88 -13.54 -14.43
CA ARG A 88 -0.77 -12.87 -13.75
C ARG A 88 -1.08 -12.49 -12.30
N VAL A 89 -2.37 -12.53 -11.89
CA VAL A 89 -2.81 -12.08 -10.56
C VAL A 89 -3.22 -13.25 -9.70
N THR A 90 -2.66 -13.32 -8.51
CA THR A 90 -3.10 -14.22 -7.44
C THR A 90 -3.76 -13.39 -6.35
N ILE A 91 -4.93 -13.81 -5.88
CA ILE A 91 -5.70 -13.11 -4.84
C ILE A 91 -5.70 -13.99 -3.58
N ALA A 92 -5.46 -13.37 -2.42
CA ALA A 92 -5.50 -14.06 -1.14
C ALA A 92 -6.13 -13.18 -0.05
N THR A 93 -6.86 -13.82 0.87
CA THR A 93 -7.42 -13.14 2.04
C THR A 93 -6.34 -12.97 3.10
N HIS A 94 -6.13 -11.73 3.57
CA HIS A 94 -5.20 -11.47 4.67
C HIS A 94 -5.55 -10.16 5.39
N ASP A 95 -5.54 -10.19 6.73
CA ASP A 95 -5.66 -8.98 7.57
C ASP A 95 -4.27 -8.42 7.85
N LEU A 96 -4.04 -7.13 7.57
CA LEU A 96 -2.76 -6.47 7.84
C LEU A 96 -2.45 -6.33 9.35
N GLU A 97 -3.44 -6.56 10.23
CA GLU A 97 -3.19 -6.70 11.68
C GLU A 97 -2.43 -7.98 12.02
N ASP A 98 -2.53 -9.03 11.19
CA ASP A 98 -1.80 -10.28 11.34
C ASP A 98 -0.42 -10.22 10.66
N PRO A 99 0.58 -10.99 11.14
CA PRO A 99 1.88 -11.10 10.48
C PRO A 99 1.76 -11.56 9.02
N LEU A 100 2.52 -10.92 8.12
CA LEU A 100 2.53 -11.33 6.71
C LEU A 100 3.03 -12.79 6.55
N PRO A 101 2.41 -13.59 5.67
CA PRO A 101 2.86 -14.96 5.43
C PRO A 101 4.18 -14.99 4.65
N PHE A 102 4.98 -16.05 4.91
CA PHE A 102 6.24 -16.32 4.23
C PHE A 102 6.26 -17.67 3.49
N ASP A 103 5.11 -18.32 3.36
CA ASP A 103 4.91 -19.63 2.73
C ASP A 103 3.98 -19.54 1.52
N GLY A 104 3.65 -20.67 0.92
CA GLY A 104 2.76 -20.72 -0.23
C GLY A 104 3.18 -19.76 -1.35
N PRO A 105 2.28 -18.89 -1.81
CA PRO A 105 2.61 -17.90 -2.83
C PRO A 105 3.59 -16.82 -2.36
N PHE A 106 3.86 -16.69 -1.05
CA PHE A 106 4.78 -15.70 -0.48
C PHE A 106 6.21 -16.23 -0.27
N ASN A 107 6.49 -17.50 -0.57
CA ASN A 107 7.79 -18.14 -0.38
C ASN A 107 8.91 -17.64 -1.31
N ARG A 108 8.61 -16.77 -2.25
CA ARG A 108 9.57 -16.12 -3.16
C ARG A 108 9.51 -14.61 -2.95
N PRO A 109 10.67 -13.94 -2.90
CA PRO A 109 10.71 -12.51 -2.66
C PRO A 109 10.11 -11.69 -3.80
N PHE A 110 9.71 -10.46 -3.49
CA PHE A 110 9.08 -9.50 -4.40
C PHE A 110 10.06 -8.43 -4.86
N ASN A 111 9.93 -7.99 -6.12
CA ASN A 111 10.67 -6.84 -6.64
C ASN A 111 10.06 -5.53 -6.14
N ALA A 112 8.74 -5.51 -5.94
CA ALA A 112 8.03 -4.40 -5.35
C ALA A 112 6.98 -4.89 -4.37
N VAL A 113 6.83 -4.16 -3.26
CA VAL A 113 5.66 -4.22 -2.37
C VAL A 113 5.02 -2.84 -2.44
N ILE A 114 3.74 -2.82 -2.75
CA ILE A 114 2.96 -1.59 -2.93
C ILE A 114 1.76 -1.57 -2.01
N SER A 115 1.27 -0.39 -1.70
CA SER A 115 0.01 -0.19 -0.99
C SER A 115 -0.58 1.17 -1.37
N SER A 116 -1.90 1.28 -1.37
CA SER A 116 -2.61 2.54 -1.55
C SER A 116 -3.80 2.62 -0.60
N LEU A 117 -3.73 3.54 0.38
CA LEU A 117 -4.82 3.85 1.30
C LEU A 117 -5.28 2.66 2.17
N ALA A 118 -4.35 1.83 2.64
CA ALA A 118 -4.66 0.67 3.47
C ALA A 118 -3.92 0.65 4.82
N ILE A 119 -2.62 0.95 4.84
CA ILE A 119 -1.78 0.79 6.05
C ILE A 119 -2.16 1.78 7.15
N HIS A 120 -2.85 2.88 6.86
CA HIS A 120 -3.31 3.83 7.87
C HIS A 120 -4.39 3.26 8.81
N HIS A 121 -4.94 2.10 8.52
CA HIS A 121 -5.93 1.45 9.39
C HIS A 121 -5.31 0.61 10.51
N VAL A 122 -4.02 0.24 10.43
CA VAL A 122 -3.32 -0.45 11.52
C VAL A 122 -2.63 0.53 12.45
N ASP A 123 -2.40 0.14 13.72
CA ASP A 123 -1.78 1.03 14.69
C ASP A 123 -0.27 1.23 14.44
N ASP A 124 0.35 2.16 15.17
CA ASP A 124 1.74 2.55 14.97
C ASP A 124 2.73 1.41 15.32
N GLU A 125 2.40 0.53 16.26
CA GLU A 125 3.23 -0.63 16.60
C GLU A 125 3.16 -1.67 15.49
N ARG A 126 1.95 -1.93 14.99
CA ARG A 126 1.76 -2.84 13.86
C ARG A 126 2.41 -2.30 12.57
N LYS A 127 2.33 -1.00 12.29
CA LYS A 127 3.05 -0.40 11.14
C LYS A 127 4.54 -0.71 11.18
N ARG A 128 5.19 -0.57 12.35
CA ARG A 128 6.63 -0.85 12.49
C ARG A 128 6.97 -2.31 12.20
N THR A 129 6.20 -3.25 12.75
CA THR A 129 6.41 -4.68 12.49
C THR A 129 6.11 -5.04 11.04
N LEU A 130 5.05 -4.49 10.46
CA LEU A 130 4.68 -4.67 9.05
C LEU A 130 5.79 -4.18 8.11
N TYR A 131 6.41 -3.03 8.40
CA TYR A 131 7.54 -2.53 7.59
C TYR A 131 8.75 -3.47 7.65
N ALA A 132 9.05 -4.07 8.79
CA ALA A 132 10.10 -5.08 8.90
C ALA A 132 9.77 -6.36 8.11
N GLU A 133 8.53 -6.82 8.16
CA GLU A 133 8.04 -7.96 7.37
C GLU A 133 8.11 -7.68 5.86
N ILE A 134 7.71 -6.48 5.43
CA ILE A 134 7.84 -6.04 4.03
C ILE A 134 9.30 -6.10 3.57
N VAL A 135 10.23 -5.59 4.37
CA VAL A 135 11.66 -5.64 4.05
C VAL A 135 12.16 -7.08 3.92
N ALA A 136 11.68 -8.00 4.78
CA ALA A 136 12.03 -9.41 4.68
C ALA A 136 11.56 -10.03 3.34
N LEU A 137 10.37 -9.67 2.88
CA LEU A 137 9.78 -10.14 1.61
C LEU A 137 10.40 -9.53 0.35
N LEU A 138 11.07 -8.38 0.43
CA LEU A 138 11.67 -7.73 -0.74
C LEU A 138 12.95 -8.43 -1.20
N THR A 139 13.19 -8.46 -2.53
CA THR A 139 14.51 -8.77 -3.10
C THR A 139 15.52 -7.67 -2.76
N PRO A 140 16.83 -7.96 -2.74
CA PRO A 140 17.83 -6.90 -2.76
C PRO A 140 17.66 -5.97 -3.96
N GLY A 141 17.54 -4.67 -3.71
CA GLY A 141 17.19 -3.65 -4.70
C GLY A 141 15.69 -3.51 -4.98
N GLY A 142 14.86 -4.30 -4.30
CA GLY A 142 13.40 -4.16 -4.37
C GLY A 142 12.89 -2.91 -3.66
N VAL A 143 11.72 -2.44 -4.04
CA VAL A 143 11.12 -1.18 -3.60
C VAL A 143 9.87 -1.44 -2.79
N PHE A 144 9.71 -0.73 -1.68
CA PHE A 144 8.43 -0.51 -1.02
C PHE A 144 7.92 0.89 -1.39
N ALA A 145 6.65 0.99 -1.79
CA ALA A 145 5.99 2.25 -2.11
C ALA A 145 4.55 2.25 -1.58
N ASN A 146 4.23 3.23 -0.73
CA ASN A 146 2.96 3.34 -0.04
C ASN A 146 2.36 4.74 -0.24
N LEU A 147 1.26 4.83 -1.00
CA LEU A 147 0.44 6.02 -1.09
C LEU A 147 -0.53 6.05 0.08
N GLU A 148 -0.35 6.99 1.00
CA GLU A 148 -0.95 6.92 2.33
C GLU A 148 -1.57 8.23 2.78
N ILE A 149 -2.60 8.16 3.63
CA ILE A 149 -3.07 9.31 4.40
C ILE A 149 -2.23 9.41 5.68
N VAL A 150 -1.44 10.48 5.79
CA VAL A 150 -0.62 10.74 6.97
C VAL A 150 -1.31 11.76 7.88
N ARG A 151 -1.01 11.69 9.18
CA ARG A 151 -1.49 12.71 10.13
C ARG A 151 -0.98 14.08 9.75
N SER A 152 -1.88 15.05 9.63
CA SER A 152 -1.52 16.46 9.43
C SER A 152 -0.78 17.01 10.66
N PRO A 153 0.09 18.03 10.50
CA PRO A 153 0.83 18.63 11.61
C PRO A 153 -0.06 19.18 12.75
N THR A 154 -1.27 19.63 12.43
CA THR A 154 -2.26 20.10 13.41
C THR A 154 -3.64 19.58 13.06
N GLN A 155 -4.51 19.45 14.08
CA GLN A 155 -5.90 19.07 13.87
C GLN A 155 -6.63 20.06 12.95
N ALA A 156 -6.40 21.35 13.13
CA ALA A 156 -7.04 22.39 12.29
C ALA A 156 -6.68 22.27 10.80
N LEU A 157 -5.44 21.84 10.47
CA LEU A 157 -5.05 21.56 9.08
C LEU A 157 -5.70 20.28 8.57
N HIS A 158 -5.85 19.27 9.43
CA HIS A 158 -6.50 18.03 9.08
C HIS A 158 -7.99 18.24 8.78
N ASP A 159 -8.68 19.00 9.64
CA ASP A 159 -10.10 19.33 9.46
C ASP A 159 -10.33 20.10 8.17
N ARG A 160 -9.49 21.14 7.90
CA ARG A 160 -9.57 21.89 6.64
C ARG A 160 -9.38 20.99 5.42
N TRP A 161 -8.42 20.08 5.47
CA TRP A 161 -8.17 19.15 4.38
C TRP A 161 -9.39 18.23 4.15
N ARG A 162 -9.98 17.69 5.21
CA ARG A 162 -11.19 16.88 5.11
C ARG A 162 -12.37 17.65 4.51
N ASP A 163 -12.57 18.89 4.96
CA ASP A 163 -13.61 19.75 4.41
C ASP A 163 -13.42 20.01 2.91
N GLU A 164 -12.18 20.32 2.48
CA GLU A 164 -11.83 20.50 1.07
C GLU A 164 -12.08 19.23 0.23
N MET A 165 -11.93 18.06 0.83
CA MET A 165 -12.11 16.75 0.19
C MET A 165 -13.55 16.24 0.22
N GLY A 166 -14.42 16.85 1.01
CA GLY A 166 -15.73 16.29 1.33
C GLY A 166 -15.63 14.93 2.07
N ALA A 167 -14.47 14.66 2.70
CA ALA A 167 -14.21 13.41 3.37
C ALA A 167 -14.89 13.36 4.74
N ARG A 168 -15.36 12.18 5.13
CA ARG A 168 -15.90 11.92 6.48
C ARG A 168 -14.79 11.36 7.37
N ASP A 169 -14.96 11.54 8.69
CA ASP A 169 -14.14 10.81 9.66
C ASP A 169 -14.38 9.31 9.52
N ASP A 170 -13.30 8.56 9.37
CA ASP A 170 -13.36 7.11 9.51
C ASP A 170 -12.81 6.74 10.90
N PRO A 171 -13.63 6.17 11.79
CA PRO A 171 -13.19 5.79 13.13
C PRO A 171 -12.16 4.65 13.12
N SER A 172 -11.96 3.98 11.99
CA SER A 172 -10.90 2.98 11.82
C SER A 172 -9.54 3.58 11.50
N ASP A 173 -9.45 4.88 11.18
CA ASP A 173 -8.19 5.54 10.88
C ASP A 173 -7.24 5.55 12.09
N ARG A 174 -6.00 5.14 11.84
CA ARG A 174 -4.86 5.15 12.78
C ARG A 174 -3.72 5.94 12.16
N LEU A 175 -4.01 7.21 11.82
CA LEU A 175 -3.06 8.05 11.09
C LEU A 175 -1.79 8.31 11.89
N ALA A 176 -0.64 8.02 11.30
CA ALA A 176 0.67 8.37 11.83
C ALA A 176 1.26 9.60 11.12
N PRO A 177 2.07 10.42 11.79
CA PRO A 177 2.79 11.49 11.12
C PRO A 177 3.78 10.94 10.08
N MET A 178 4.06 11.71 9.03
CA MET A 178 4.93 11.29 7.93
C MET A 178 6.37 10.98 8.41
N GLU A 179 7.00 11.92 9.15
CA GLU A 179 8.40 11.78 9.56
C GLU A 179 8.68 10.55 10.44
N PRO A 180 7.86 10.21 11.46
CA PRO A 180 7.97 8.94 12.17
C PRO A 180 7.92 7.72 11.24
N GLN A 181 7.02 7.69 10.25
CA GLN A 181 6.92 6.57 9.31
C GLN A 181 8.17 6.43 8.44
N LEU A 182 8.74 7.54 7.94
CA LEU A 182 10.03 7.52 7.24
C LEU A 182 11.16 7.01 8.16
N GLY A 183 11.13 7.36 9.45
CA GLY A 183 12.03 6.80 10.46
C GLY A 183 11.89 5.28 10.58
N TRP A 184 10.67 4.78 10.75
CA TRP A 184 10.40 3.34 10.88
C TRP A 184 10.79 2.53 9.64
N LEU A 185 10.66 3.11 8.44
CA LEU A 185 11.14 2.47 7.20
C LEU A 185 12.66 2.34 7.18
N ARG A 186 13.39 3.37 7.67
CA ARG A 186 14.86 3.32 7.81
C ARG A 186 15.27 2.29 8.87
N ASP A 187 14.60 2.29 10.03
CA ASP A 187 14.84 1.34 11.12
C ASP A 187 14.58 -0.10 10.70
N ALA A 188 13.62 -0.34 9.81
CA ALA A 188 13.35 -1.63 9.20
C ALA A 188 14.45 -2.08 8.21
N GLY A 189 15.36 -1.19 7.82
CA GLY A 189 16.51 -1.51 6.96
C GLY A 189 16.36 -1.07 5.50
N LEU A 190 15.42 -0.20 5.18
CA LEU A 190 15.34 0.41 3.85
C LEU A 190 16.32 1.60 3.74
N HIS A 191 16.87 1.78 2.54
CA HIS A 191 17.66 2.94 2.13
C HIS A 191 16.87 3.80 1.12
N ASP A 192 17.37 4.98 0.80
CA ASP A 192 16.71 5.95 -0.09
C ASP A 192 15.25 6.19 0.32
N VAL A 193 15.03 6.24 1.65
CA VAL A 193 13.71 6.44 2.22
C VAL A 193 13.32 7.91 2.13
N ASP A 194 12.24 8.17 1.40
CA ASP A 194 11.75 9.53 1.17
C ASP A 194 10.22 9.57 0.99
N CYS A 195 9.65 10.76 1.10
CA CYS A 195 8.33 11.10 0.63
C CYS A 195 8.47 11.74 -0.76
N ILE A 196 8.28 10.95 -1.82
CA ILE A 196 8.58 11.37 -3.20
C ILE A 196 7.44 12.13 -3.88
N TRP A 197 6.27 12.16 -3.27
CA TRP A 197 5.13 12.97 -3.69
C TRP A 197 4.21 13.25 -2.50
N LYS A 198 3.63 14.44 -2.46
CA LYS A 198 2.70 14.81 -1.38
C LYS A 198 1.70 15.85 -1.84
N TRP A 199 0.42 15.62 -1.51
CA TRP A 199 -0.63 16.61 -1.57
C TRP A 199 -1.45 16.59 -0.28
N ARG A 200 -1.41 17.69 0.48
CA ARG A 200 -2.05 17.80 1.81
C ARG A 200 -1.60 16.66 2.75
N ALA A 201 -2.55 15.82 3.22
CA ALA A 201 -2.26 14.65 4.02
C ALA A 201 -2.00 13.38 3.18
N LEU A 202 -2.26 13.43 1.88
CA LEU A 202 -1.91 12.32 0.99
C LEU A 202 -0.42 12.37 0.66
N ALA A 203 0.31 11.31 0.97
CA ALA A 203 1.76 11.24 0.83
C ALA A 203 2.19 9.89 0.25
N LEU A 204 3.16 9.90 -0.66
CA LEU A 204 3.77 8.70 -1.21
C LEU A 204 5.12 8.47 -0.54
N LEU A 205 5.14 7.52 0.38
CA LEU A 205 6.34 7.07 1.09
C LEU A 205 6.99 5.94 0.30
N ARG A 206 8.31 5.96 0.17
CA ARG A 206 9.04 4.91 -0.54
C ARG A 206 10.36 4.58 0.17
N GLY A 207 10.90 3.41 -0.11
CA GLY A 207 12.24 2.99 0.30
C GLY A 207 12.73 1.81 -0.52
N THR A 208 14.04 1.60 -0.56
CA THR A 208 14.69 0.53 -1.33
C THR A 208 15.42 -0.42 -0.40
N LYS A 209 15.25 -1.74 -0.59
CA LYS A 209 16.04 -2.73 0.13
C LYS A 209 17.48 -2.71 -0.39
N PRO A 210 18.51 -2.58 0.47
CA PRO A 210 19.90 -2.55 0.05
C PRO A 210 20.28 -3.76 -0.78
N ARG A 211 21.14 -3.56 -1.78
CA ARG A 211 21.84 -4.67 -2.45
C ARG A 211 23.04 -5.09 -1.60
N PRO A 212 23.37 -6.39 -1.52
CA PRO A 212 24.64 -6.81 -0.92
C PRO A 212 25.78 -6.04 -1.61
N GLY A 213 26.69 -5.51 -0.79
CA GLY A 213 27.92 -4.94 -1.35
C GLY A 213 28.67 -5.98 -2.20
N PRO A 214 29.56 -5.56 -3.12
CA PRO A 214 30.41 -6.49 -3.83
C PRO A 214 31.17 -7.33 -2.79
N SER A 215 31.10 -8.65 -2.91
CA SER A 215 31.90 -9.56 -2.09
C SER A 215 33.38 -9.22 -2.31
N MET A 216 34.05 -8.77 -1.23
CA MET A 216 35.52 -8.57 -1.25
C MET A 216 36.23 -9.91 -1.31
#